data_a7b8a082500d9be965fc668c9dd5ed05
#
_entry.id   a7b8a082500d9be965fc668c9dd5ed05
#
_cell.length_a   1.000
_cell.length_b   1.000
_cell.length_c   1.000
_cell.angle_alpha   90.00
_cell.angle_beta   90.00
_cell.angle_gamma   90.00
#
_symmetry.space_group_name_H-M   'P 1'
#
loop_
_entity.id
_entity.type
_entity.pdbx_description
1 polymer ?
#
loop_
_entity_poly.entity_id
_entity_poly.type
_entity_poly.pdbx_seq_one_letter_code
_entity_poly.pdbx_strand_id
1 'polypeptide(L)'
;ILAANGPAFCAGHDLKEMSAGRANADQGEAYFTDVLKRCSAVMQAILQNPKPVIAEVAATATAAGCQLVASCDLAYVAPSAKFSTPGVHIGLFCSTPMVALSRNVGAKHAMEMLLTGEMVPAARAAEIGLVNAVVDDADLTDHVTAVAHKIASKSPVTLAIGKSAFYTQRELSIADAYEYASRVMVENMLHRDAVEGIDAFIEKREPKW
;
A
#
# COMPACT_ATOMS: atom_id res chain seq x y z
N ILE A 1 -11.10 3.24 -1.55
CA ILE A 1 -10.67 2.43 -2.69
C ILE A 1 -9.89 3.33 -3.65
N LEU A 2 -8.73 2.86 -4.08
CA LEU A 2 -7.89 3.47 -5.11
C LEU A 2 -7.93 2.59 -6.35
N ALA A 3 -8.58 3.08 -7.40
CA ALA A 3 -8.72 2.41 -8.69
C ALA A 3 -8.25 3.32 -9.83
N ALA A 4 -8.06 2.77 -11.01
CA ALA A 4 -7.68 3.52 -12.19
C ALA A 4 -8.51 3.10 -13.42
N ASN A 5 -8.80 4.07 -14.28
CA ASN A 5 -9.41 3.83 -15.58
C ASN A 5 -8.33 3.83 -16.68
N GLY A 6 -8.49 2.98 -17.69
CA GLY A 6 -7.60 2.92 -18.84
C GLY A 6 -6.72 1.67 -18.88
N PRO A 7 -5.69 1.65 -19.76
CA PRO A 7 -4.94 0.43 -20.08
C PRO A 7 -3.91 0.03 -19.01
N ALA A 8 -3.65 0.88 -18.03
CA ALA A 8 -2.75 0.61 -16.91
C ALA A 8 -3.34 1.18 -15.61
N PHE A 9 -3.02 0.54 -14.49
CA PHE A 9 -3.31 1.10 -13.17
C PHE A 9 -2.43 2.33 -12.91
N CYS A 10 -1.11 2.16 -13.04
CA CYS A 10 -0.16 3.26 -12.97
C CYS A 10 1.20 2.80 -13.53
N ALA A 11 1.73 3.53 -14.51
CA ALA A 11 3.02 3.22 -15.13
C ALA A 11 4.23 3.91 -14.47
N GLY A 12 4.01 4.72 -13.45
CA GLY A 12 5.05 5.52 -12.78
C GLY A 12 5.14 6.94 -13.33
N HIS A 13 6.32 7.56 -13.16
CA HIS A 13 6.57 8.93 -13.60
C HIS A 13 6.60 9.04 -15.12
N ASP A 14 6.14 10.17 -15.66
CA ASP A 14 6.28 10.46 -17.09
C ASP A 14 7.75 10.71 -17.44
N LEU A 15 8.32 9.77 -18.21
CA LEU A 15 9.74 9.84 -18.60
C LEU A 15 10.02 10.99 -19.57
N LYS A 16 9.02 11.51 -20.30
CA LYS A 16 9.19 12.69 -21.15
C LYS A 16 9.35 13.94 -20.30
N GLU A 17 8.52 14.11 -19.26
CA GLU A 17 8.67 15.20 -18.30
C GLU A 17 10.00 15.11 -17.56
N MET A 18 10.38 13.90 -17.10
CA MET A 18 11.67 13.66 -16.45
C MET A 18 12.85 14.01 -17.37
N SER A 19 12.79 13.62 -18.64
CA SER A 19 13.82 13.95 -19.62
C SER A 19 13.90 15.46 -19.90
N ALA A 20 12.76 16.13 -20.03
CA ALA A 20 12.72 17.57 -20.22
C ALA A 20 13.32 18.35 -19.05
N GLY A 21 13.13 17.87 -17.82
CA GLY A 21 13.73 18.47 -16.62
C GLY A 21 15.27 18.55 -16.68
N ARG A 22 15.95 17.66 -17.41
CA ARG A 22 17.42 17.67 -17.57
C ARG A 22 17.95 18.87 -18.35
N ALA A 23 17.08 19.58 -19.06
CA ALA A 23 17.46 20.79 -19.79
C ALA A 23 17.69 22.03 -18.87
N ASN A 24 17.32 21.93 -17.60
CA ASN A 24 17.54 22.96 -16.60
C ASN A 24 19.05 23.16 -16.34
N ALA A 25 19.44 24.36 -15.90
CA ALA A 25 20.84 24.72 -15.65
C ALA A 25 21.55 23.81 -14.63
N ASP A 26 20.79 23.22 -13.69
CA ASP A 26 21.24 22.26 -12.69
C ASP A 26 21.12 20.80 -13.14
N GLN A 27 20.97 20.55 -14.45
CA GLN A 27 20.72 19.22 -15.05
C GLN A 27 19.47 18.50 -14.48
N GLY A 28 18.55 19.26 -13.90
CA GLY A 28 17.28 18.77 -13.36
C GLY A 28 17.31 18.35 -11.89
N GLU A 29 18.38 18.61 -11.15
CA GLU A 29 18.53 18.17 -9.76
C GLU A 29 17.36 18.66 -8.88
N ALA A 30 17.03 19.95 -8.93
CA ALA A 30 15.92 20.52 -8.16
C ALA A 30 14.56 19.92 -8.59
N TYR A 31 14.34 19.73 -9.88
CA TYR A 31 13.12 19.11 -10.42
C TYR A 31 12.98 17.68 -9.94
N PHE A 32 14.01 16.84 -10.07
CA PHE A 32 13.97 15.44 -9.65
C PHE A 32 13.77 15.33 -8.14
N THR A 33 14.43 16.20 -7.37
CA THR A 33 14.26 16.26 -5.91
C THR A 33 12.81 16.54 -5.53
N ASP A 34 12.16 17.53 -6.17
CA ASP A 34 10.78 17.88 -5.90
C ASP A 34 9.80 16.76 -6.29
N VAL A 35 9.93 16.21 -7.50
CA VAL A 35 9.07 15.12 -7.99
C VAL A 35 9.16 13.89 -7.08
N LEU A 36 10.36 13.46 -6.70
CA LEU A 36 10.55 12.30 -5.83
C LEU A 36 10.07 12.56 -4.40
N LYS A 37 10.24 13.79 -3.89
CA LYS A 37 9.70 14.21 -2.60
C LYS A 37 8.17 14.15 -2.59
N ARG A 38 7.51 14.68 -3.63
CA ARG A 38 6.04 14.61 -3.75
C ARG A 38 5.56 13.17 -3.89
N CYS A 39 6.23 12.36 -4.69
CA CYS A 39 5.92 10.94 -4.80
C CYS A 39 6.01 10.23 -3.44
N SER A 40 7.10 10.45 -2.70
CA SER A 40 7.25 9.89 -1.35
C SER A 40 6.16 10.37 -0.39
N ALA A 41 5.76 11.65 -0.49
CA ALA A 41 4.69 12.20 0.34
C ALA A 41 3.34 11.52 0.07
N VAL A 42 3.02 11.17 -1.18
CA VAL A 42 1.81 10.40 -1.53
C VAL A 42 1.82 9.04 -0.85
N MET A 43 2.94 8.30 -0.90
CA MET A 43 3.05 6.98 -0.28
C MET A 43 2.91 7.07 1.25
N GLN A 44 3.55 8.05 1.87
CA GLN A 44 3.42 8.29 3.30
C GLN A 44 2.00 8.71 3.70
N ALA A 45 1.31 9.52 2.88
CA ALA A 45 -0.07 9.90 3.12
C ALA A 45 -1.02 8.69 3.12
N ILE A 46 -0.77 7.67 2.30
CA ILE A 46 -1.51 6.41 2.32
C ILE A 46 -1.32 5.69 3.67
N LEU A 47 -0.07 5.53 4.10
CA LEU A 47 0.26 4.85 5.36
C LEU A 47 -0.29 5.59 6.59
N GLN A 48 -0.23 6.94 6.57
CA GLN A 48 -0.67 7.82 7.66
C GLN A 48 -2.18 8.11 7.66
N ASN A 49 -2.89 7.76 6.57
CA ASN A 49 -4.34 7.97 6.50
C ASN A 49 -5.02 7.15 7.62
N PRO A 50 -5.87 7.76 8.46
CA PRO A 50 -6.57 7.03 9.51
C PRO A 50 -7.55 5.98 8.96
N LYS A 51 -7.97 6.11 7.69
CA LYS A 51 -8.80 5.11 7.02
C LYS A 51 -7.92 4.14 6.23
N PRO A 52 -8.22 2.82 6.23
CA PRO A 52 -7.57 1.87 5.33
C PRO A 52 -7.75 2.27 3.86
N VAL A 53 -6.69 2.07 3.07
CA VAL A 53 -6.66 2.30 1.62
C VAL A 53 -6.52 0.96 0.92
N ILE A 54 -7.45 0.66 0.02
CA ILE A 54 -7.49 -0.58 -0.75
C ILE A 54 -7.18 -0.27 -2.21
N ALA A 55 -6.17 -0.91 -2.79
CA ALA A 55 -5.90 -0.85 -4.22
C ALA A 55 -6.79 -1.87 -4.96
N GLU A 56 -7.51 -1.38 -5.98
CA GLU A 56 -8.24 -2.17 -6.96
C GLU A 56 -7.48 -2.13 -8.29
N VAL A 57 -6.77 -3.19 -8.63
CA VAL A 57 -5.80 -3.19 -9.72
C VAL A 57 -6.29 -4.04 -10.88
N ALA A 58 -6.97 -3.45 -11.85
CA ALA A 58 -7.48 -4.12 -13.04
C ALA A 58 -6.43 -4.31 -14.15
N ALA A 59 -5.26 -3.65 -14.04
CA ALA A 59 -4.26 -3.63 -15.11
C ALA A 59 -2.84 -3.46 -14.56
N THR A 60 -1.86 -3.20 -15.43
CA THR A 60 -0.44 -3.13 -15.08
C THR A 60 -0.10 -1.98 -14.12
N ALA A 61 0.73 -2.27 -13.12
CA ALA A 61 1.30 -1.32 -12.17
C ALA A 61 2.83 -1.45 -12.14
N THR A 62 3.57 -0.44 -12.64
CA THR A 62 5.03 -0.50 -12.74
C THR A 62 5.72 0.69 -12.09
N ALA A 63 6.97 0.53 -11.69
CA ALA A 63 7.78 1.58 -11.06
C ALA A 63 7.07 2.21 -9.86
N ALA A 64 6.80 3.53 -9.88
CA ALA A 64 6.03 4.20 -8.84
C ALA A 64 4.57 3.70 -8.73
N GLY A 65 4.02 3.09 -9.79
CA GLY A 65 2.72 2.41 -9.75
C GLY A 65 2.76 1.13 -8.91
N CYS A 66 3.81 0.31 -9.04
CA CYS A 66 4.03 -0.84 -8.19
C CYS A 66 4.26 -0.40 -6.72
N GLN A 67 5.02 0.68 -6.51
CA GLN A 67 5.19 1.30 -5.19
C GLN A 67 3.86 1.72 -4.58
N LEU A 68 2.97 2.34 -5.38
CA LEU A 68 1.66 2.80 -4.95
C LEU A 68 0.80 1.64 -4.44
N VAL A 69 0.74 0.53 -5.20
CA VAL A 69 0.04 -0.69 -4.78
C VAL A 69 0.63 -1.25 -3.49
N ALA A 70 1.96 -1.38 -3.43
CA ALA A 70 2.66 -1.87 -2.23
C ALA A 70 2.53 -0.95 -1.00
N SER A 71 2.15 0.32 -1.18
CA SER A 71 1.91 1.26 -0.09
C SER A 71 0.46 1.23 0.42
N CYS A 72 -0.48 0.65 -0.34
CA CYS A 72 -1.85 0.47 0.13
C CYS A 72 -1.93 -0.60 1.22
N ASP A 73 -2.91 -0.49 2.12
CA ASP A 73 -3.09 -1.46 3.21
C ASP A 73 -3.53 -2.83 2.69
N LEU A 74 -4.33 -2.84 1.64
CA LEU A 74 -4.79 -4.03 0.93
C LEU A 74 -4.72 -3.80 -0.58
N ALA A 75 -4.57 -4.90 -1.33
CA ALA A 75 -4.62 -4.88 -2.80
C ALA A 75 -5.31 -6.13 -3.33
N TYR A 76 -6.31 -5.93 -4.20
CA TYR A 76 -6.99 -6.98 -4.95
C TYR A 76 -6.83 -6.70 -6.44
N VAL A 77 -6.58 -7.74 -7.22
CA VAL A 77 -6.10 -7.54 -8.59
C VAL A 77 -6.79 -8.47 -9.58
N ALA A 78 -6.99 -7.99 -10.80
CA ALA A 78 -7.46 -8.82 -11.90
C ALA A 78 -6.39 -9.82 -12.35
N PRO A 79 -6.76 -10.96 -12.99
CA PRO A 79 -5.81 -11.93 -13.51
C PRO A 79 -4.83 -11.35 -14.55
N SER A 80 -5.27 -10.30 -15.29
CA SER A 80 -4.47 -9.60 -16.29
C SER A 80 -3.44 -8.63 -15.70
N ALA A 81 -3.54 -8.27 -14.43
CA ALA A 81 -2.64 -7.34 -13.77
C ALA A 81 -1.20 -7.87 -13.74
N LYS A 82 -0.24 -6.96 -13.92
CA LYS A 82 1.20 -7.26 -13.86
C LYS A 82 1.91 -6.18 -13.08
N PHE A 83 2.99 -6.57 -12.42
CA PHE A 83 3.79 -5.69 -11.56
C PHE A 83 5.25 -5.74 -11.96
N SER A 84 5.96 -4.60 -11.91
CA SER A 84 7.41 -4.61 -12.06
C SER A 84 8.05 -3.36 -11.46
N THR A 85 9.36 -3.44 -11.28
CA THR A 85 10.24 -2.31 -10.93
C THR A 85 11.33 -2.16 -11.99
N PRO A 86 10.97 -1.71 -13.23
CA PRO A 86 11.78 -1.89 -14.43
C PRO A 86 12.89 -0.83 -14.63
N GLY A 87 13.23 -0.04 -13.61
CA GLY A 87 14.22 1.03 -13.70
C GLY A 87 15.56 0.59 -14.28
N VAL A 88 15.99 -0.65 -13.99
CA VAL A 88 17.27 -1.21 -14.47
C VAL A 88 17.35 -1.28 -16.01
N HIS A 89 16.22 -1.36 -16.71
CA HIS A 89 16.20 -1.34 -18.19
C HIS A 89 16.55 0.01 -18.78
N ILE A 90 16.49 1.08 -17.99
CA ILE A 90 16.79 2.46 -18.45
C ILE A 90 17.94 3.09 -17.65
N GLY A 91 18.77 2.27 -17.00
CA GLY A 91 19.93 2.74 -16.23
C GLY A 91 19.59 3.37 -14.88
N LEU A 92 18.40 3.11 -14.34
CA LEU A 92 17.98 3.54 -13.01
C LEU A 92 17.73 2.33 -12.11
N PHE A 93 17.96 2.49 -10.82
CA PHE A 93 17.48 1.54 -9.83
C PHE A 93 16.19 2.08 -9.20
N CYS A 94 15.15 1.25 -9.05
CA CYS A 94 13.88 1.66 -8.46
C CYS A 94 14.00 1.86 -6.94
N SER A 95 14.82 2.86 -6.52
CA SER A 95 15.21 3.08 -5.13
C SER A 95 14.04 3.52 -4.23
N THR A 96 13.14 4.36 -4.73
CA THR A 96 11.92 4.72 -3.97
C THR A 96 10.88 3.61 -3.96
N PRO A 97 10.60 2.90 -5.07
CA PRO A 97 9.74 1.71 -5.05
C PRO A 97 10.22 0.59 -4.14
N MET A 98 11.54 0.37 -4.01
CA MET A 98 12.07 -0.68 -3.13
C MET A 98 11.67 -0.50 -1.66
N VAL A 99 11.41 0.73 -1.22
CA VAL A 99 11.03 1.00 0.18
C VAL A 99 9.70 0.32 0.53
N ALA A 100 8.67 0.49 -0.30
CA ALA A 100 7.40 -0.18 -0.10
C ALA A 100 7.48 -1.68 -0.42
N LEU A 101 8.17 -2.04 -1.50
CA LEU A 101 8.31 -3.43 -1.95
C LEU A 101 8.97 -4.30 -0.87
N SER A 102 10.13 -3.89 -0.33
CA SER A 102 10.87 -4.67 0.66
C SER A 102 10.17 -4.76 2.04
N ARG A 103 9.14 -3.97 2.26
CA ARG A 103 8.30 -4.04 3.46
C ARG A 103 7.09 -4.98 3.31
N ASN A 104 6.80 -5.44 2.11
CA ASN A 104 5.64 -6.30 1.83
C ASN A 104 6.03 -7.69 1.38
N VAL A 105 7.13 -7.84 0.61
CA VAL A 105 7.56 -9.14 0.10
C VAL A 105 8.91 -9.55 0.69
N GLY A 106 9.20 -10.84 0.68
CA GLY A 106 10.48 -11.36 1.17
C GLY A 106 11.67 -10.79 0.39
N ALA A 107 12.81 -10.56 1.07
CA ALA A 107 13.97 -9.87 0.53
C ALA A 107 14.48 -10.44 -0.82
N LYS A 108 14.42 -11.76 -1.03
CA LYS A 108 14.82 -12.39 -2.30
C LYS A 108 13.88 -12.01 -3.45
N HIS A 109 12.58 -12.01 -3.21
CA HIS A 109 11.59 -11.62 -4.23
C HIS A 109 11.67 -10.12 -4.54
N ALA A 110 11.85 -9.28 -3.51
CA ALA A 110 12.06 -7.85 -3.72
C ALA A 110 13.31 -7.59 -4.58
N MET A 111 14.42 -8.25 -4.26
CA MET A 111 15.68 -8.08 -4.98
C MET A 111 15.60 -8.63 -6.41
N GLU A 112 14.93 -9.76 -6.64
CA GLU A 112 14.67 -10.30 -7.97
C GLU A 112 13.92 -9.30 -8.83
N MET A 113 12.80 -8.74 -8.35
CA MET A 113 12.04 -7.71 -9.06
C MET A 113 12.87 -6.46 -9.39
N LEU A 114 13.68 -6.00 -8.41
CA LEU A 114 14.50 -4.79 -8.55
C LEU A 114 15.68 -4.96 -9.49
N LEU A 115 16.31 -6.14 -9.52
CA LEU A 115 17.49 -6.41 -10.33
C LEU A 115 17.16 -6.83 -11.75
N THR A 116 16.06 -7.56 -11.94
CA THR A 116 15.66 -8.04 -13.28
C THR A 116 14.75 -7.06 -14.00
N GLY A 117 13.92 -6.31 -13.27
CA GLY A 117 12.89 -5.44 -13.84
C GLY A 117 11.78 -6.19 -14.57
N GLU A 118 11.72 -7.51 -14.47
CA GLU A 118 10.75 -8.35 -15.16
C GLU A 118 9.32 -8.16 -14.65
N MET A 119 8.36 -8.50 -15.51
CA MET A 119 6.94 -8.45 -15.16
C MET A 119 6.55 -9.65 -14.30
N VAL A 120 6.04 -9.37 -13.13
CA VAL A 120 5.46 -10.36 -12.20
C VAL A 120 3.96 -10.46 -12.45
N PRO A 121 3.41 -11.62 -12.85
CA PRO A 121 1.98 -11.79 -13.07
C PRO A 121 1.20 -11.78 -11.76
N ALA A 122 -0.11 -11.50 -11.83
CA ALA A 122 -1.01 -11.38 -10.68
C ALA A 122 -0.94 -12.58 -9.72
N ALA A 123 -0.95 -13.80 -10.23
CA ALA A 123 -0.87 -15.01 -9.42
C ALA A 123 0.43 -15.06 -8.60
N ARG A 124 1.58 -14.73 -9.24
CA ARG A 124 2.86 -14.68 -8.55
C ARG A 124 2.93 -13.55 -7.54
N ALA A 125 2.33 -12.38 -7.85
CA ALA A 125 2.24 -11.26 -6.92
C ALA A 125 1.48 -11.64 -5.63
N ALA A 126 0.42 -12.44 -5.75
CA ALA A 126 -0.31 -12.97 -4.60
C ALA A 126 0.53 -14.00 -3.81
N GLU A 127 1.21 -14.92 -4.48
CA GLU A 127 2.09 -15.92 -3.83
C GLU A 127 3.18 -15.29 -2.98
N ILE A 128 3.82 -14.21 -3.47
CA ILE A 128 4.92 -13.55 -2.75
C ILE A 128 4.45 -12.50 -1.74
N GLY A 129 3.14 -12.26 -1.62
CA GLY A 129 2.55 -11.34 -0.64
C GLY A 129 2.55 -9.86 -1.07
N LEU A 130 2.76 -9.57 -2.37
CA LEU A 130 2.65 -8.20 -2.88
C LEU A 130 1.19 -7.73 -2.92
N VAL A 131 0.26 -8.64 -3.17
CA VAL A 131 -1.19 -8.40 -3.20
C VAL A 131 -1.93 -9.46 -2.39
N ASN A 132 -3.16 -9.17 -1.95
CA ASN A 132 -3.95 -10.07 -1.11
C ASN A 132 -4.55 -11.25 -1.90
N ALA A 133 -5.12 -10.98 -3.06
CA ALA A 133 -5.73 -12.01 -3.90
C ALA A 133 -5.90 -11.56 -5.35
N VAL A 134 -5.99 -12.55 -6.23
CA VAL A 134 -6.45 -12.39 -7.61
C VAL A 134 -7.95 -12.66 -7.63
N VAL A 135 -8.71 -11.77 -8.25
CA VAL A 135 -10.18 -11.84 -8.38
C VAL A 135 -10.53 -11.68 -9.86
N ASP A 136 -11.47 -12.45 -10.36
CA ASP A 136 -11.89 -12.36 -11.76
C ASP A 136 -12.34 -10.93 -12.12
N ASP A 137 -12.04 -10.49 -13.35
CA ASP A 137 -12.30 -9.12 -13.80
C ASP A 137 -13.75 -8.70 -13.58
N ALA A 138 -14.71 -9.60 -13.80
CA ALA A 138 -16.14 -9.34 -13.64
C ALA A 138 -16.54 -9.07 -12.17
N ASP A 139 -15.81 -9.64 -11.21
CA ASP A 139 -16.14 -9.61 -9.80
C ASP A 139 -15.25 -8.66 -8.99
N LEU A 140 -14.19 -8.11 -9.59
CA LEU A 140 -13.16 -7.35 -8.87
C LEU A 140 -13.74 -6.16 -8.09
N THR A 141 -14.52 -5.32 -8.74
CA THR A 141 -15.10 -4.11 -8.11
C THR A 141 -16.08 -4.49 -6.99
N ASP A 142 -16.91 -5.49 -7.21
CA ASP A 142 -17.89 -5.95 -6.21
C ASP A 142 -17.17 -6.58 -5.01
N HIS A 143 -16.13 -7.36 -5.25
CA HIS A 143 -15.30 -7.96 -4.20
C HIS A 143 -14.62 -6.86 -3.35
N VAL A 144 -13.96 -5.91 -3.99
CA VAL A 144 -13.28 -4.80 -3.29
C VAL A 144 -14.25 -3.94 -2.50
N THR A 145 -15.43 -3.68 -3.08
CA THR A 145 -16.52 -2.93 -2.43
C THR A 145 -17.04 -3.68 -1.20
N ALA A 146 -17.23 -5.00 -1.30
CA ALA A 146 -17.66 -5.83 -0.17
C ALA A 146 -16.63 -5.81 0.97
N VAL A 147 -15.33 -5.92 0.65
CA VAL A 147 -14.24 -5.79 1.64
C VAL A 147 -14.26 -4.41 2.29
N ALA A 148 -14.39 -3.34 1.51
CA ALA A 148 -14.46 -1.98 2.02
C ALA A 148 -15.66 -1.79 2.97
N HIS A 149 -16.83 -2.28 2.61
CA HIS A 149 -18.02 -2.26 3.48
C HIS A 149 -17.81 -3.06 4.77
N LYS A 150 -17.20 -4.24 4.68
CA LYS A 150 -16.86 -5.06 5.84
C LYS A 150 -15.93 -4.32 6.80
N ILE A 151 -14.93 -3.60 6.28
CA ILE A 151 -14.03 -2.77 7.09
C ILE A 151 -14.80 -1.57 7.67
N ALA A 152 -15.57 -0.86 6.85
CA ALA A 152 -16.35 0.31 7.26
C ALA A 152 -17.43 -0.01 8.32
N SER A 153 -17.84 -1.27 8.47
CA SER A 153 -18.75 -1.72 9.53
C SER A 153 -18.10 -1.82 10.91
N LYS A 154 -16.79 -1.60 11.04
CA LYS A 154 -16.06 -1.64 12.31
C LYS A 154 -15.89 -0.24 12.86
N SER A 155 -15.56 -0.15 14.17
CA SER A 155 -15.26 1.15 14.80
C SER A 155 -14.19 1.90 14.02
N PRO A 156 -14.46 3.11 13.51
CA PRO A 156 -13.50 3.90 12.77
C PRO A 156 -12.30 4.32 13.64
N VAL A 157 -12.52 4.50 14.93
CA VAL A 157 -11.48 4.84 15.90
C VAL A 157 -10.52 3.66 16.09
N THR A 158 -11.06 2.47 16.31
CA THR A 158 -10.24 1.25 16.48
C THR A 158 -9.42 0.97 15.22
N LEU A 159 -10.00 1.15 14.02
CA LEU A 159 -9.27 0.99 12.77
C LEU A 159 -8.13 2.00 12.63
N ALA A 160 -8.37 3.27 12.97
CA ALA A 160 -7.35 4.32 12.90
C ALA A 160 -6.19 4.07 13.88
N ILE A 161 -6.51 3.73 15.13
CA ILE A 161 -5.53 3.36 16.16
C ILE A 161 -4.71 2.16 15.69
N GLY A 162 -5.38 1.08 15.26
CA GLY A 162 -4.74 -0.16 14.84
C GLY A 162 -3.83 0.03 13.63
N LYS A 163 -4.27 0.74 12.60
CA LYS A 163 -3.46 1.03 11.42
C LYS A 163 -2.21 1.83 11.76
N SER A 164 -2.35 2.91 12.52
CA SER A 164 -1.22 3.72 12.98
C SER A 164 -0.22 2.89 13.77
N ALA A 165 -0.72 2.09 14.70
CA ALA A 165 0.13 1.23 15.53
C ALA A 165 0.85 0.15 14.72
N PHE A 166 0.17 -0.45 13.73
CA PHE A 166 0.77 -1.47 12.87
C PHE A 166 2.02 -0.95 12.16
N TYR A 167 1.94 0.22 11.53
CA TYR A 167 3.08 0.80 10.82
C TYR A 167 4.17 1.31 11.76
N THR A 168 3.81 1.90 12.89
CA THR A 168 4.78 2.41 13.87
C THR A 168 5.60 1.29 14.49
N GLN A 169 4.96 0.21 14.97
CA GLN A 169 5.68 -0.87 15.65
C GLN A 169 6.67 -1.61 14.75
N ARG A 170 6.45 -1.64 13.43
CA ARG A 170 7.35 -2.31 12.46
C ARG A 170 8.73 -1.68 12.35
N GLU A 171 8.88 -0.44 12.79
CA GLU A 171 10.16 0.30 12.77
C GLU A 171 10.89 0.24 14.13
N LEU A 172 10.35 -0.50 15.12
CA LEU A 172 10.89 -0.62 16.46
C LEU A 172 11.62 -1.95 16.68
N SER A 173 12.48 -2.01 17.71
CA SER A 173 12.97 -3.29 18.21
C SER A 173 11.81 -4.12 18.78
N ILE A 174 11.95 -5.46 18.88
CA ILE A 174 10.87 -6.32 19.39
C ILE A 174 10.42 -5.89 20.80
N ALA A 175 11.35 -5.55 21.69
CA ALA A 175 11.02 -5.12 23.05
C ALA A 175 10.22 -3.81 23.04
N ASP A 176 10.69 -2.80 22.30
CA ASP A 176 10.02 -1.51 22.18
C ASP A 176 8.68 -1.63 21.47
N ALA A 177 8.56 -2.52 20.47
CA ALA A 177 7.32 -2.79 19.77
C ALA A 177 6.23 -3.35 20.70
N TYR A 178 6.58 -4.31 21.57
CA TYR A 178 5.63 -4.82 22.57
C TYR A 178 5.26 -3.78 23.63
N GLU A 179 6.21 -2.98 24.10
CA GLU A 179 5.93 -1.89 25.04
C GLU A 179 4.97 -0.87 24.39
N TYR A 180 5.27 -0.43 23.17
CA TYR A 180 4.43 0.48 22.40
C TYR A 180 3.03 -0.11 22.16
N ALA A 181 2.94 -1.34 21.64
CA ALA A 181 1.66 -1.98 21.35
C ALA A 181 0.80 -2.21 22.59
N SER A 182 1.43 -2.51 23.74
CA SER A 182 0.72 -2.63 25.01
C SER A 182 0.07 -1.32 25.45
N ARG A 183 0.78 -0.19 25.32
CA ARG A 183 0.20 1.14 25.59
C ARG A 183 -0.97 1.45 24.66
N VAL A 184 -0.79 1.21 23.35
CA VAL A 184 -1.86 1.40 22.37
C VAL A 184 -3.09 0.54 22.68
N MET A 185 -2.89 -0.72 23.10
CA MET A 185 -3.99 -1.58 23.51
C MET A 185 -4.74 -1.03 24.73
N VAL A 186 -4.03 -0.52 25.74
CA VAL A 186 -4.64 0.12 26.92
C VAL A 186 -5.45 1.35 26.50
N GLU A 187 -4.89 2.23 25.66
CA GLU A 187 -5.61 3.40 25.14
C GLU A 187 -6.90 2.99 24.41
N ASN A 188 -6.81 1.98 23.54
CA ASN A 188 -7.98 1.48 22.83
C ASN A 188 -9.02 0.85 23.78
N MET A 189 -8.60 0.10 24.81
CA MET A 189 -9.50 -0.48 25.81
C MET A 189 -10.28 0.57 26.60
N LEU A 190 -9.72 1.75 26.80
CA LEU A 190 -10.37 2.88 27.48
C LEU A 190 -11.31 3.68 26.58
N HIS A 191 -11.29 3.43 25.27
CA HIS A 191 -12.15 4.14 24.32
C HIS A 191 -13.60 3.64 24.40
N ARG A 192 -14.57 4.55 24.21
CA ARG A 192 -16.02 4.24 24.21
C ARG A 192 -16.36 3.04 23.33
N ASP A 193 -15.79 3.00 22.10
CA ASP A 193 -16.11 1.95 21.14
C ASP A 193 -15.61 0.56 21.60
N ALA A 194 -14.52 0.49 22.37
CA ALA A 194 -14.07 -0.78 22.94
C ALA A 194 -15.03 -1.25 24.04
N VAL A 195 -15.53 -0.36 24.90
CA VAL A 195 -16.53 -0.67 25.90
C VAL A 195 -17.81 -1.16 25.22
N GLU A 196 -18.34 -0.41 24.27
CA GLU A 196 -19.54 -0.79 23.50
C GLU A 196 -19.37 -2.14 22.79
N GLY A 197 -18.22 -2.36 22.16
CA GLY A 197 -17.94 -3.61 21.44
C GLY A 197 -17.88 -4.82 22.36
N ILE A 198 -17.28 -4.69 23.54
CA ILE A 198 -17.21 -5.75 24.56
C ILE A 198 -18.59 -6.03 25.13
N ASP A 199 -19.34 -5.01 25.51
CA ASP A 199 -20.69 -5.14 26.05
C ASP A 199 -21.64 -5.79 25.04
N ALA A 200 -21.61 -5.31 23.78
CA ALA A 200 -22.40 -5.88 22.70
C ALA A 200 -22.10 -7.36 22.46
N PHE A 201 -20.80 -7.76 22.52
CA PHE A 201 -20.39 -9.14 22.39
C PHE A 201 -20.92 -10.03 23.52
N ILE A 202 -20.83 -9.55 24.78
CA ILE A 202 -21.33 -10.26 25.98
C ILE A 202 -22.85 -10.40 25.90
N GLU A 203 -23.54 -9.34 25.48
CA GLU A 203 -25.01 -9.28 25.35
C GLU A 203 -25.54 -9.94 24.08
N LYS A 204 -24.66 -10.42 23.18
CA LYS A 204 -25.00 -11.05 21.90
C LYS A 204 -25.86 -10.14 20.99
N ARG A 205 -25.56 -8.87 20.94
CA ARG A 205 -26.17 -7.87 20.06
C ARG A 205 -25.15 -7.22 19.13
N GLU A 206 -25.63 -6.54 18.10
CA GLU A 206 -24.78 -5.72 17.26
C GLU A 206 -24.29 -4.47 17.98
N PRO A 207 -22.98 -4.11 17.84
CA PRO A 207 -22.44 -2.89 18.43
C PRO A 207 -22.90 -1.63 17.67
N LYS A 208 -22.92 -0.50 18.37
CA LYS A 208 -23.26 0.82 17.83
C LYS A 208 -22.06 1.75 17.96
N TRP A 209 -21.28 1.80 16.88
CA TRP A 209 -20.08 2.63 16.80
C TRP A 209 -20.35 4.15 16.75
#